data_e748b4a2242d812592a051aaee284a4c
#
_entry.id   e748b4a2242d812592a051aaee284a4c
#
_cell.length_a   1.000
_cell.length_b   1.000
_cell.length_c   1.000
_cell.angle_alpha   90.00
_cell.angle_beta   90.00
_cell.angle_gamma   90.00
#
_symmetry.space_group_name_H-M   'P 1'
#
loop_
_entity.id
_entity.type
_entity.pdbx_description
1 polymer ?
#
loop_
_entity_poly.entity_id
_entity_poly.type
_entity_poly.pdbx_seq_one_letter_code
_entity_poly.pdbx_strand_id
1 'polypeptide(L)'
;EILWGHIKDSYEWHVTNIGDKPIIINLPVIVKTSKGWYTGWAEDFAEEPLEEGPHAGYRPCKNNPDLFIATKGNYERRIVELQKDGTEVRPFDISITKSVCVLFIDAIILLLCILIPARWCRRHKVTDKAPKGFTGLMHMFVMYVYDEVIRPTLGKDSEKYAPYLLTCFFFIFVANVMGIVPFPPGGGNLT
;
A
#
# COMPACT_ATOMS: atom_id res chain seq x y z
N GLU A 1 -11.32 -19.57 -1.36
CA GLU A 1 -11.80 -18.25 -1.88
C GLU A 1 -11.52 -17.10 -0.92
N ILE A 2 -11.66 -17.29 0.41
CA ILE A 2 -11.45 -16.23 1.40
C ILE A 2 -10.00 -15.70 1.39
N LEU A 3 -8.99 -16.56 1.26
CA LEU A 3 -7.57 -16.18 1.23
C LEU A 3 -7.23 -15.30 0.01
N TRP A 4 -7.76 -15.61 -1.15
CA TRP A 4 -7.52 -14.84 -2.39
C TRP A 4 -8.14 -13.44 -2.32
N GLY A 5 -9.25 -13.27 -1.59
CA GLY A 5 -9.89 -11.98 -1.37
C GLY A 5 -9.03 -11.00 -0.58
N HIS A 6 -8.20 -11.51 0.35
CA HIS A 6 -7.32 -10.67 1.17
C HIS A 6 -6.00 -10.29 0.49
N ILE A 7 -5.55 -11.07 -0.50
CA ILE A 7 -4.26 -10.86 -1.18
C ILE A 7 -4.41 -9.90 -2.37
N LYS A 8 -5.54 -9.96 -3.09
CA LYS A 8 -5.75 -9.11 -4.27
C LYS A 8 -5.99 -7.64 -3.88
N ASP A 9 -5.45 -6.74 -4.68
CA ASP A 9 -5.66 -5.30 -4.55
C ASP A 9 -7.11 -4.90 -4.82
N SER A 10 -7.60 -3.88 -4.12
CA SER A 10 -8.98 -3.40 -4.24
C SER A 10 -9.10 -1.91 -3.92
N TYR A 11 -10.19 -1.28 -4.34
CA TYR A 11 -10.54 0.10 -4.00
C TYR A 11 -11.24 0.20 -2.63
N GLU A 12 -11.60 -0.93 -2.04
CA GLU A 12 -12.19 -1.06 -0.71
C GLU A 12 -11.21 -1.79 0.21
N TRP A 13 -11.00 -1.24 1.38
CA TRP A 13 -10.17 -1.86 2.39
C TRP A 13 -11.01 -2.41 3.53
N HIS A 14 -11.19 -3.71 3.54
CA HIS A 14 -11.82 -4.43 4.64
C HIS A 14 -10.81 -4.55 5.80
N VAL A 15 -11.04 -3.77 6.86
CA VAL A 15 -10.10 -3.69 8.00
C VAL A 15 -10.32 -4.84 8.97
N THR A 16 -11.55 -5.01 9.45
CA THR A 16 -11.92 -6.06 10.42
C THR A 16 -13.43 -6.22 10.48
N ASN A 17 -13.88 -7.26 11.15
CA ASN A 17 -15.28 -7.43 11.50
C ASN A 17 -15.47 -7.11 12.99
N ILE A 18 -16.43 -6.27 13.33
CA ILE A 18 -16.90 -6.08 14.71
C ILE A 18 -18.25 -6.76 14.82
N GLY A 19 -18.27 -7.98 15.39
CA GLY A 19 -19.43 -8.86 15.34
C GLY A 19 -19.74 -9.26 13.91
N ASP A 20 -20.98 -9.07 13.46
CA ASP A 20 -21.42 -9.41 12.10
C ASP A 20 -21.27 -8.26 11.08
N LYS A 21 -20.75 -7.10 11.53
CA LYS A 21 -20.59 -5.93 10.64
C LYS A 21 -19.14 -5.78 10.18
N PRO A 22 -18.86 -5.79 8.87
CA PRO A 22 -17.55 -5.50 8.34
C PRO A 22 -17.24 -3.98 8.46
N ILE A 23 -16.04 -3.64 8.89
CA ILE A 23 -15.51 -2.29 8.80
C ILE A 23 -14.77 -2.18 7.47
N ILE A 24 -15.36 -1.43 6.55
CA ILE A 24 -14.82 -1.19 5.21
C ILE A 24 -14.43 0.29 5.13
N ILE A 25 -13.19 0.55 4.71
CA ILE A 25 -12.73 1.89 4.36
C ILE A 25 -12.82 2.01 2.85
N ASN A 26 -13.69 2.92 2.37
CA ASN A 26 -13.81 3.26 0.97
C ASN A 26 -12.67 4.19 0.58
N LEU A 27 -11.93 3.83 -0.45
CA LEU A 27 -10.77 4.57 -0.90
C LEU A 27 -11.12 5.51 -2.07
N PRO A 28 -10.41 6.63 -2.23
CA PRO A 28 -10.67 7.57 -3.32
C PRO A 28 -10.30 6.96 -4.67
N VAL A 29 -11.19 7.14 -5.62
CA VAL A 29 -11.07 6.70 -7.01
C VAL A 29 -10.81 7.91 -7.90
N ILE A 30 -9.73 7.86 -8.68
CA ILE A 30 -9.35 8.90 -9.63
C ILE A 30 -8.97 8.22 -10.94
N VAL A 31 -9.83 8.32 -11.93
CA VAL A 31 -9.61 7.70 -13.25
C VAL A 31 -9.84 8.69 -14.38
N LYS A 32 -9.07 8.53 -15.45
CA LYS A 32 -9.27 9.30 -16.69
C LYS A 32 -9.99 8.42 -17.70
N THR A 33 -11.26 8.71 -17.92
CA THR A 33 -12.11 8.04 -18.91
C THR A 33 -11.96 8.68 -20.28
N SER A 34 -12.59 8.10 -21.30
CA SER A 34 -12.69 8.67 -22.64
C SER A 34 -13.41 10.04 -22.65
N LYS A 35 -14.30 10.29 -21.67
CA LYS A 35 -15.09 11.52 -21.54
C LYS A 35 -14.47 12.57 -20.60
N GLY A 36 -13.37 12.27 -19.91
CA GLY A 36 -12.69 13.17 -18.99
C GLY A 36 -12.29 12.51 -17.67
N TRP A 37 -11.93 13.33 -16.69
CA TRP A 37 -11.57 12.86 -15.37
C TRP A 37 -12.81 12.55 -14.53
N TYR A 38 -12.79 11.39 -13.89
CA TYR A 38 -13.74 11.02 -12.85
C TYR A 38 -13.02 10.95 -11.50
N THR A 39 -13.59 11.59 -10.48
CA THR A 39 -13.14 11.52 -9.10
C THR A 39 -14.31 11.16 -8.21
N GLY A 40 -14.15 10.15 -7.38
CA GLY A 40 -15.21 9.65 -6.51
C GLY A 40 -14.62 8.74 -5.42
N TRP A 41 -15.47 7.91 -4.85
CA TRP A 41 -15.13 6.96 -3.82
C TRP A 41 -15.53 5.54 -4.24
N ALA A 42 -14.94 4.55 -3.59
CA ALA A 42 -15.30 3.15 -3.87
C ALA A 42 -16.78 2.85 -3.59
N GLU A 43 -17.43 3.56 -2.66
CA GLU A 43 -18.86 3.45 -2.36
C GLU A 43 -19.79 3.94 -3.49
N ASP A 44 -19.24 4.68 -4.45
CA ASP A 44 -19.98 5.05 -5.65
C ASP A 44 -20.26 3.84 -6.56
N PHE A 45 -19.55 2.75 -6.37
CA PHE A 45 -19.79 1.49 -7.07
C PHE A 45 -20.74 0.60 -6.28
N ALA A 46 -21.61 -0.13 -6.99
CA ALA A 46 -22.54 -1.05 -6.35
C ALA A 46 -21.76 -2.14 -5.58
N GLU A 47 -22.28 -2.57 -4.43
CA GLU A 47 -21.65 -3.63 -3.62
C GLU A 47 -21.67 -4.98 -4.34
N GLU A 48 -22.78 -5.27 -5.02
CA GLU A 48 -22.97 -6.51 -5.76
C GLU A 48 -22.89 -6.29 -7.27
N PRO A 49 -22.37 -7.26 -8.01
CA PRO A 49 -22.38 -7.22 -9.47
C PRO A 49 -23.79 -7.43 -10.01
N LEU A 50 -24.03 -6.87 -11.18
CA LEU A 50 -25.29 -7.14 -11.90
C LEU A 50 -25.38 -8.64 -12.24
N GLU A 51 -26.52 -9.25 -11.92
CA GLU A 51 -26.74 -10.68 -12.16
C GLU A 51 -27.16 -10.95 -13.61
N GLU A 52 -27.91 -10.02 -14.22
CA GLU A 52 -28.48 -10.18 -15.56
C GLU A 52 -28.18 -8.97 -16.45
N GLY A 53 -28.30 -9.17 -17.76
CA GLY A 53 -28.16 -8.12 -18.77
C GLY A 53 -26.78 -8.06 -19.43
N PRO A 54 -26.57 -7.09 -20.33
CA PRO A 54 -25.31 -6.95 -21.10
C PRO A 54 -24.09 -6.64 -20.25
N HIS A 55 -24.28 -6.24 -19.01
CA HIS A 55 -23.22 -5.91 -18.05
C HIS A 55 -23.22 -6.85 -16.83
N ALA A 56 -23.72 -8.09 -16.99
CA ALA A 56 -23.68 -9.09 -15.95
C ALA A 56 -22.24 -9.40 -15.53
N GLY A 57 -21.98 -9.42 -14.21
CA GLY A 57 -20.65 -9.61 -13.66
C GLY A 57 -19.83 -8.33 -13.52
N TYR A 58 -20.44 -7.15 -13.65
CA TYR A 58 -19.82 -5.86 -13.38
C TYR A 58 -20.56 -5.10 -12.27
N ARG A 59 -19.82 -4.38 -11.45
CA ARG A 59 -20.35 -3.48 -10.42
C ARG A 59 -20.46 -2.07 -11.00
N PRO A 60 -21.64 -1.54 -11.31
CA PRO A 60 -21.81 -0.24 -11.94
C PRO A 60 -21.47 0.90 -10.99
N CYS A 61 -20.95 1.99 -11.54
CA CYS A 61 -20.79 3.25 -10.84
C CYS A 61 -22.11 4.03 -10.85
N LYS A 62 -22.56 4.48 -9.67
CA LYS A 62 -23.80 5.25 -9.50
C LYS A 62 -23.73 6.61 -10.19
N ASN A 63 -22.55 7.22 -10.19
CA ASN A 63 -22.32 8.59 -10.66
C ASN A 63 -21.81 8.66 -12.11
N ASN A 64 -21.40 7.54 -12.69
CA ASN A 64 -20.93 7.46 -14.08
C ASN A 64 -21.35 6.15 -14.72
N PRO A 65 -22.29 6.19 -15.69
CA PRO A 65 -22.88 4.99 -16.28
C PRO A 65 -21.92 4.20 -17.19
N ASP A 66 -20.77 4.75 -17.55
CA ASP A 66 -19.78 4.08 -18.40
C ASP A 66 -18.68 3.38 -17.58
N LEU A 67 -18.63 3.62 -16.25
CA LEU A 67 -17.63 3.05 -15.37
C LEU A 67 -18.16 1.87 -14.57
N PHE A 68 -17.35 0.81 -14.52
CA PHE A 68 -17.67 -0.43 -13.84
C PHE A 68 -16.44 -0.98 -13.14
N ILE A 69 -16.64 -1.76 -12.09
CA ILE A 69 -15.59 -2.65 -11.55
C ILE A 69 -15.88 -4.05 -12.09
N ALA A 70 -14.92 -4.62 -12.80
CA ALA A 70 -15.02 -5.99 -13.30
C ALA A 70 -14.88 -7.00 -12.14
N THR A 71 -15.77 -7.99 -12.06
CA THR A 71 -15.69 -9.05 -11.05
C THR A 71 -15.07 -10.34 -11.61
N LYS A 72 -14.91 -10.44 -12.92
CA LYS A 72 -14.37 -11.59 -13.64
C LYS A 72 -13.53 -11.11 -14.83
N GLY A 73 -12.74 -12.00 -15.42
CA GLY A 73 -12.00 -11.74 -16.64
C GLY A 73 -10.59 -11.17 -16.42
N ASN A 74 -10.01 -10.59 -17.47
CA ASN A 74 -8.64 -10.08 -17.45
C ASN A 74 -8.42 -8.87 -16.53
N TYR A 75 -9.49 -8.13 -16.28
CA TYR A 75 -9.48 -6.92 -15.45
C TYR A 75 -10.24 -7.11 -14.13
N GLU A 76 -10.27 -8.35 -13.61
CA GLU A 76 -10.91 -8.64 -12.32
C GLU A 76 -10.46 -7.67 -11.23
N ARG A 77 -11.43 -7.06 -10.52
CA ARG A 77 -11.25 -6.06 -9.47
C ARG A 77 -10.63 -4.73 -9.93
N ARG A 78 -10.62 -4.46 -11.21
CA ARG A 78 -10.17 -3.19 -11.77
C ARG A 78 -11.33 -2.39 -12.32
N ILE A 79 -11.17 -1.08 -12.33
CA ILE A 79 -12.11 -0.18 -12.98
C ILE A 79 -11.92 -0.30 -14.49
N VAL A 80 -13.03 -0.49 -15.18
CA VAL A 80 -13.10 -0.59 -16.64
C VAL A 80 -14.17 0.36 -17.16
N GLU A 81 -13.96 0.88 -18.37
CA GLU A 81 -14.94 1.60 -19.15
C GLU A 81 -15.49 0.62 -20.20
N LEU A 82 -16.81 0.41 -20.18
CA LEU A 82 -17.47 -0.42 -21.18
C LEU A 82 -17.87 0.43 -22.37
N GLN A 83 -17.39 0.08 -23.55
CA GLN A 83 -17.79 0.71 -24.79
C GLN A 83 -19.15 0.14 -25.26
N LYS A 84 -19.79 0.84 -26.20
CA LYS A 84 -21.10 0.44 -26.75
C LYS A 84 -21.11 -0.94 -27.42
N ASP A 85 -19.94 -1.39 -27.87
CA ASP A 85 -19.74 -2.70 -28.47
C ASP A 85 -19.44 -3.82 -27.45
N GLY A 86 -19.46 -3.50 -26.15
CA GLY A 86 -19.17 -4.43 -25.06
C GLY A 86 -17.66 -4.62 -24.79
N THR A 87 -16.79 -3.89 -25.48
CA THR A 87 -15.34 -3.98 -25.28
C THR A 87 -14.95 -3.32 -23.94
N GLU A 88 -14.17 -4.06 -23.15
CA GLU A 88 -13.56 -3.53 -21.91
C GLU A 88 -12.33 -2.70 -22.25
N VAL A 89 -12.34 -1.45 -21.84
CA VAL A 89 -11.17 -0.56 -21.93
C VAL A 89 -10.75 -0.18 -20.52
N ARG A 90 -9.48 -0.37 -20.21
CA ARG A 90 -8.92 0.06 -18.94
C ARG A 90 -8.60 1.56 -19.00
N PRO A 91 -9.29 2.42 -18.22
CA PRO A 91 -8.94 3.82 -18.14
C PRO A 91 -7.58 4.02 -17.48
N PHE A 92 -6.96 5.18 -17.65
CA PHE A 92 -5.78 5.55 -16.87
C PHE A 92 -6.21 5.79 -15.42
N ASP A 93 -5.70 4.96 -14.52
CA ASP A 93 -6.13 4.85 -13.13
C ASP A 93 -4.98 5.24 -12.19
N ILE A 94 -5.19 6.30 -11.41
CA ILE A 94 -4.30 6.78 -10.34
C ILE A 94 -5.00 6.76 -8.97
N SER A 95 -6.02 5.93 -8.85
CA SER A 95 -6.77 5.76 -7.60
C SER A 95 -5.87 5.24 -6.48
N ILE A 96 -6.20 5.63 -5.26
CA ILE A 96 -5.57 5.07 -4.07
C ILE A 96 -6.22 3.73 -3.78
N THR A 97 -5.51 2.66 -4.10
CA THR A 97 -5.95 1.29 -3.79
C THR A 97 -5.48 0.88 -2.38
N LYS A 98 -5.97 -0.26 -1.90
CA LYS A 98 -5.54 -0.88 -0.64
C LYS A 98 -4.01 -1.01 -0.59
N SER A 99 -3.38 -1.51 -1.65
CA SER A 99 -1.91 -1.69 -1.71
C SER A 99 -1.16 -0.37 -1.61
N VAL A 100 -1.67 0.68 -2.25
CA VAL A 100 -1.09 2.04 -2.17
C VAL A 100 -1.22 2.60 -0.75
N CYS A 101 -2.38 2.41 -0.10
CA CYS A 101 -2.59 2.81 1.30
C CYS A 101 -1.58 2.14 2.24
N VAL A 102 -1.43 0.82 2.11
CA VAL A 102 -0.46 0.04 2.92
C VAL A 102 0.96 0.58 2.72
N LEU A 103 1.35 0.84 1.48
CA LEU A 103 2.68 1.37 1.15
C LEU A 103 2.92 2.75 1.81
N PHE A 104 1.92 3.63 1.85
CA PHE A 104 2.03 4.91 2.58
C PHE A 104 2.15 4.70 4.08
N ILE A 105 1.40 3.76 4.65
CA ILE A 105 1.49 3.43 6.08
C ILE A 105 2.87 2.89 6.41
N ASP A 106 3.41 1.98 5.62
CA ASP A 106 4.76 1.44 5.77
C ASP A 106 5.82 2.54 5.71
N ALA A 107 5.68 3.46 4.76
CA ALA A 107 6.57 4.62 4.65
C ALA A 107 6.51 5.53 5.88
N ILE A 108 5.32 5.79 6.42
CA ILE A 108 5.14 6.59 7.64
C ILE A 108 5.75 5.88 8.85
N ILE A 109 5.51 4.56 9.00
CA ILE A 109 6.10 3.76 10.07
C ILE A 109 7.62 3.81 9.97
N LEU A 110 8.17 3.61 8.77
CA LEU A 110 9.61 3.69 8.54
C LEU A 110 10.18 5.05 8.93
N LEU A 111 9.54 6.14 8.49
CA LEU A 111 9.97 7.50 8.84
C LEU A 111 9.99 7.70 10.36
N LEU A 112 8.96 7.25 11.07
CA LEU A 112 8.90 7.35 12.54
C LEU A 112 10.01 6.50 13.18
N CYS A 113 10.21 5.27 12.71
CA CYS A 113 11.26 4.36 13.21
C CYS A 113 12.67 4.94 13.06
N ILE A 114 12.92 5.73 12.03
CA ILE A 114 14.24 6.33 11.78
C ILE A 114 14.37 7.72 12.39
N LEU A 115 13.34 8.58 12.24
CA LEU A 115 13.43 9.97 12.69
C LEU A 115 13.45 10.10 14.21
N ILE A 116 12.75 9.22 14.95
CA ILE A 116 12.75 9.25 16.43
C ILE A 116 14.16 8.99 16.98
N PRO A 117 14.85 7.90 16.62
CA PRO A 117 16.24 7.68 17.02
C PRO A 117 17.20 8.75 16.51
N ALA A 118 17.05 9.18 15.26
CA ALA A 118 17.91 10.23 14.68
C ALA A 118 17.80 11.55 15.46
N ARG A 119 16.56 11.93 15.87
CA ARG A 119 16.33 13.12 16.70
C ARG A 119 16.99 13.00 18.07
N TRP A 120 16.96 11.80 18.66
CA TRP A 120 17.66 11.54 19.91
C TRP A 120 19.17 11.69 19.72
N CYS A 121 19.78 11.05 18.72
CA CYS A 121 21.22 11.12 18.43
C CYS A 121 21.70 12.56 18.18
N ARG A 122 20.89 13.40 17.51
CA ARG A 122 21.23 14.82 17.27
C ARG A 122 21.25 15.68 18.56
N ARG A 123 20.57 15.24 19.62
CA ARG A 123 20.48 15.99 20.90
C ARG A 123 21.51 15.53 21.93
N HIS A 124 22.15 14.39 21.72
CA HIS A 124 23.11 13.77 22.64
C HIS A 124 24.49 13.74 22.03
N LYS A 125 25.51 13.86 22.88
CA LYS A 125 26.91 13.77 22.45
C LYS A 125 27.37 12.31 22.45
N VAL A 126 28.44 12.01 21.71
CA VAL A 126 29.03 10.67 21.64
C VAL A 126 29.47 10.16 23.02
N THR A 127 29.78 11.07 23.95
CA THR A 127 30.19 10.76 25.33
C THR A 127 29.03 10.48 26.26
N ASP A 128 27.79 10.71 25.84
CA ASP A 128 26.61 10.47 26.68
C ASP A 128 26.31 8.98 26.75
N LYS A 129 25.45 8.60 27.72
CA LYS A 129 25.04 7.19 27.86
C LYS A 129 24.34 6.73 26.58
N ALA A 130 24.63 5.51 26.19
CA ALA A 130 23.99 4.87 25.03
C ALA A 130 22.45 4.90 25.13
N PRO A 131 21.74 5.09 24.00
CA PRO A 131 20.28 5.07 24.00
C PRO A 131 19.74 3.72 24.44
N LYS A 132 18.61 3.74 25.16
CA LYS A 132 17.93 2.54 25.65
C LYS A 132 16.61 2.31 24.92
N GLY A 133 16.07 1.09 25.08
CA GLY A 133 14.79 0.71 24.51
C GLY A 133 14.82 0.74 22.97
N PHE A 134 13.70 1.17 22.37
CA PHE A 134 13.55 1.17 20.91
C PHE A 134 14.62 2.00 20.17
N THR A 135 14.99 3.16 20.71
CA THR A 135 16.04 4.00 20.12
C THR A 135 17.39 3.28 20.10
N GLY A 136 17.75 2.56 21.18
CA GLY A 136 18.95 1.77 21.25
C GLY A 136 18.95 0.60 20.26
N LEU A 137 17.82 -0.10 20.17
CA LEU A 137 17.62 -1.18 19.21
C LEU A 137 17.81 -0.70 17.76
N MET A 138 17.14 0.39 17.39
CA MET A 138 17.25 0.96 16.04
C MET A 138 18.67 1.47 15.73
N HIS A 139 19.32 2.13 16.70
CA HIS A 139 20.70 2.57 16.54
C HIS A 139 21.65 1.37 16.30
N MET A 140 21.53 0.32 17.12
CA MET A 140 22.31 -0.90 16.95
C MET A 140 22.07 -1.53 15.58
N PHE A 141 20.82 -1.59 15.13
CA PHE A 141 20.45 -2.22 13.86
C PHE A 141 20.98 -1.42 12.65
N VAL A 142 20.87 -0.10 12.68
CA VAL A 142 21.46 0.78 11.64
C VAL A 142 22.96 0.60 11.56
N MET A 143 23.65 0.61 12.73
CA MET A 143 25.11 0.43 12.77
C MET A 143 25.52 -0.97 12.32
N TYR A 144 24.78 -2.00 12.68
CA TYR A 144 25.03 -3.36 12.23
C TYR A 144 24.97 -3.47 10.70
N VAL A 145 23.91 -2.96 10.08
CA VAL A 145 23.78 -2.99 8.60
C VAL A 145 24.87 -2.14 7.94
N TYR A 146 25.22 -1.00 8.53
CA TYR A 146 26.27 -0.14 8.00
C TYR A 146 27.65 -0.80 8.09
N ASP A 147 28.06 -1.29 9.27
CA ASP A 147 29.39 -1.82 9.51
C ASP A 147 29.62 -3.21 8.92
N GLU A 148 28.59 -4.09 8.96
CA GLU A 148 28.73 -5.48 8.53
C GLU A 148 28.37 -5.70 7.07
N VAL A 149 27.56 -4.82 6.46
CA VAL A 149 27.09 -5.00 5.08
C VAL A 149 27.61 -3.89 4.16
N ILE A 150 27.30 -2.64 4.46
CA ILE A 150 27.56 -1.53 3.53
C ILE A 150 29.06 -1.21 3.46
N ARG A 151 29.71 -1.04 4.59
CA ARG A 151 31.11 -0.64 4.68
C ARG A 151 32.07 -1.68 4.08
N PRO A 152 31.94 -2.99 4.35
CA PRO A 152 32.81 -3.99 3.72
C PRO A 152 32.60 -4.09 2.21
N THR A 153 31.34 -3.86 1.74
CA THR A 153 31.00 -3.99 0.31
C THR A 153 31.47 -2.80 -0.52
N LEU A 154 31.32 -1.57 -0.02
CA LEU A 154 31.55 -0.33 -0.77
C LEU A 154 32.87 0.38 -0.39
N GLY A 155 33.50 -0.02 0.69
CA GLY A 155 34.76 0.58 1.12
C GLY A 155 34.67 2.09 1.30
N LYS A 156 35.45 2.86 0.53
CA LYS A 156 35.55 4.32 0.64
C LYS A 156 34.27 5.05 0.23
N ASP A 157 33.44 4.44 -0.59
CA ASP A 157 32.18 5.03 -1.07
C ASP A 157 31.00 4.76 -0.15
N SER A 158 31.20 4.02 0.95
CA SER A 158 30.14 3.62 1.89
C SER A 158 29.36 4.81 2.44
N GLU A 159 30.02 5.88 2.87
CA GLU A 159 29.35 7.07 3.43
C GLU A 159 28.40 7.75 2.43
N LYS A 160 28.81 7.76 1.15
CA LYS A 160 28.01 8.38 0.08
C LYS A 160 26.73 7.61 -0.21
N TYR A 161 26.79 6.28 -0.24
CA TYR A 161 25.66 5.43 -0.63
C TYR A 161 24.87 4.88 0.57
N ALA A 162 25.43 4.95 1.79
CA ALA A 162 24.77 4.43 2.99
C ALA A 162 23.34 4.96 3.21
N PRO A 163 23.03 6.26 3.05
CA PRO A 163 21.67 6.74 3.26
C PRO A 163 20.65 6.08 2.33
N TYR A 164 21.02 5.90 1.07
CA TYR A 164 20.16 5.25 0.08
C TYR A 164 19.97 3.76 0.38
N LEU A 165 21.07 3.04 0.62
CA LEU A 165 21.02 1.60 0.89
C LEU A 165 20.28 1.27 2.20
N LEU A 166 20.51 2.07 3.26
CA LEU A 166 19.77 1.93 4.51
C LEU A 166 18.28 2.20 4.31
N THR A 167 17.92 3.20 3.52
CA THR A 167 16.51 3.49 3.21
C THR A 167 15.86 2.30 2.49
N CYS A 168 16.49 1.76 1.45
CA CYS A 168 16.01 0.59 0.74
C CYS A 168 15.88 -0.63 1.66
N PHE A 169 16.92 -0.89 2.45
CA PHE A 169 16.93 -2.02 3.39
C PHE A 169 15.78 -1.93 4.40
N PHE A 170 15.66 -0.79 5.08
CA PHE A 170 14.63 -0.62 6.10
C PHE A 170 13.22 -0.56 5.51
N PHE A 171 13.05 -0.04 4.31
CA PHE A 171 11.76 -0.06 3.62
C PHE A 171 11.30 -1.49 3.36
N ILE A 172 12.18 -2.31 2.77
CA ILE A 172 11.88 -3.73 2.51
C ILE A 172 11.67 -4.48 3.83
N PHE A 173 12.49 -4.20 4.85
CA PHE A 173 12.39 -4.84 6.15
C PHE A 173 11.05 -4.53 6.83
N VAL A 174 10.64 -3.25 6.89
CA VAL A 174 9.36 -2.84 7.48
C VAL A 174 8.19 -3.44 6.71
N ALA A 175 8.21 -3.41 5.38
CA ALA A 175 7.17 -4.00 4.55
C ALA A 175 7.01 -5.52 4.81
N ASN A 176 8.11 -6.25 4.96
CA ASN A 176 8.07 -7.68 5.30
C ASN A 176 7.55 -7.93 6.72
N VAL A 177 7.98 -7.12 7.70
CA VAL A 177 7.48 -7.22 9.08
C VAL A 177 5.97 -6.95 9.12
N MET A 178 5.50 -5.92 8.41
CA MET A 178 4.07 -5.62 8.31
C MET A 178 3.30 -6.73 7.60
N GLY A 179 3.92 -7.43 6.65
CA GLY A 179 3.34 -8.60 5.99
C GLY A 179 3.12 -9.80 6.91
N ILE A 180 3.91 -9.93 7.97
CA ILE A 180 3.78 -11.02 8.95
C ILE A 180 2.70 -10.71 10.00
N VAL A 181 2.42 -9.43 10.24
CA VAL A 181 1.41 -9.01 11.23
C VAL A 181 0.02 -9.37 10.72
N PRO A 182 -0.75 -10.21 11.42
CA PRO A 182 -2.07 -10.68 10.95
C PRO A 182 -3.18 -9.63 11.09
N PHE A 183 -2.83 -8.38 11.35
CA PHE A 183 -3.75 -7.26 11.41
C PHE A 183 -3.64 -6.38 10.17
N PRO A 184 -4.76 -5.83 9.65
CA PRO A 184 -4.65 -4.70 8.73
C PRO A 184 -3.83 -3.57 9.39
N PRO A 185 -2.83 -3.03 8.72
CA PRO A 185 -2.59 -3.00 7.28
C PRO A 185 -1.82 -4.19 6.70
N GLY A 186 -1.93 -5.37 7.31
CA GLY A 186 -1.15 -6.54 6.93
C GLY A 186 -1.14 -6.83 5.42
N GLY A 187 0.06 -6.94 4.93
CA GLY A 187 0.46 -7.72 3.78
C GLY A 187 -0.33 -7.59 2.49
N GLY A 188 -0.31 -6.44 1.88
CA GLY A 188 -0.38 -6.45 0.43
C GLY A 188 0.95 -7.05 -0.07
N ASN A 189 0.89 -8.13 -0.84
CA ASN A 189 2.05 -8.67 -1.53
C ASN A 189 2.74 -7.55 -2.32
N LEU A 190 3.92 -7.14 -1.86
CA LEU A 190 4.85 -6.31 -2.61
C LEU A 190 5.80 -7.17 -3.47
N THR A 191 5.42 -8.43 -3.72
CA THR A 191 6.12 -9.34 -4.64
C THR A 191 5.38 -9.41 -5.96
#